data_ff2c7c1c4a97704f4cbd9adca2f8f741
#
_entry.id   ff2c7c1c4a97704f4cbd9adca2f8f741
#
_cell.length_a   1.000
_cell.length_b   1.000
_cell.length_c   1.000
_cell.angle_alpha   90.00
_cell.angle_beta   90.00
_cell.angle_gamma   90.00
#
_symmetry.space_group_name_H-M   'P 1'
#
loop_
_entity.id
_entity.type
_entity.pdbx_description
1 polymer ?
#
loop_
_entity_poly.entity_id
_entity_poly.type
_entity_poly.pdbx_seq_one_letter_code
_entity_poly.pdbx_strand_id
1 'polypeptide(L)'
;MKQGKINIQYIVLQGLFWMLFCVNGGFLSFYLQGNGFGNSLIGVITAVFCTIAFILQPLAGNICDRIEGLTWKKLIIILGIPYILICILLLIIKSKSLIVILFGMIYITTFIYLPLINSAVFAYEKEGVKINFGIARGTGSAMYALMALLVGDMARIFGTKIIPLSGLIVIILFLAVIATMPITKKVKQEKEKAEHTNVLNFITKYPYFSVMLLGVLFMFFSHNIIGTYLLQIIQSLGGDSANLGRAMFIQAIVEIPVLFTFSFIMKKIKVGNLMIIAGVGYIIKAVLYFASGNMGMIYITQFSQIISFAIIAAASVYFTGMVVNEEDQTTGQAFMSGMMSAGTVLGSLFGGAILDYVGVRALLSVNILLTLIGTSIAICSVRLIRIKGKHNKV
;
A
#
# COMPACT_ATOMS: atom_id res chain seq x y z
N MET A 1 -0.82 -0.48 -34.47
CA MET A 1 -1.55 0.67 -33.89
C MET A 1 -2.36 0.35 -32.64
N LYS A 2 -3.12 -0.76 -32.54
CA LYS A 2 -3.91 -1.13 -31.32
C LYS A 2 -3.05 -1.33 -30.07
N GLN A 3 -1.92 -2.01 -30.15
CA GLN A 3 -1.07 -2.34 -28.99
C GLN A 3 -0.49 -1.10 -28.31
N GLY A 4 0.07 -0.14 -29.06
CA GLY A 4 0.62 1.09 -28.49
C GLY A 4 -0.45 1.93 -27.77
N LYS A 5 -1.65 2.02 -28.33
CA LYS A 5 -2.77 2.74 -27.71
C LYS A 5 -3.18 2.13 -26.38
N ILE A 6 -3.33 0.79 -26.32
CA ILE A 6 -3.71 0.09 -25.08
C ILE A 6 -2.63 0.25 -24.00
N ASN A 7 -1.35 0.17 -24.36
CA ASN A 7 -0.25 0.42 -23.45
C ASN A 7 -0.31 1.83 -22.83
N ILE A 8 -0.51 2.86 -23.65
CA ILE A 8 -0.64 4.25 -23.19
C ILE A 8 -1.85 4.38 -22.26
N GLN A 9 -3.02 3.83 -22.65
CA GLN A 9 -4.22 3.87 -21.83
C GLN A 9 -3.99 3.18 -20.48
N TYR A 10 -3.29 2.04 -20.45
CA TYR A 10 -2.98 1.34 -19.22
C TYR A 10 -1.98 2.11 -18.32
N ILE A 11 -0.97 2.77 -18.93
CA ILE A 11 -0.03 3.65 -18.21
C ILE A 11 -0.80 4.81 -17.54
N VAL A 12 -1.69 5.47 -18.29
CA VAL A 12 -2.52 6.56 -17.76
C VAL A 12 -3.46 6.05 -16.66
N LEU A 13 -4.08 4.88 -16.88
CA LEU A 13 -4.96 4.25 -15.90
C LEU A 13 -4.24 3.99 -14.56
N GLN A 14 -3.02 3.43 -14.61
CA GLN A 14 -2.19 3.23 -13.41
C GLN A 14 -1.85 4.56 -12.74
N GLY A 15 -1.50 5.59 -13.51
CA GLY A 15 -1.25 6.92 -12.97
C GLY A 15 -2.45 7.48 -12.21
N LEU A 16 -3.63 7.46 -12.81
CA LEU A 16 -4.87 7.95 -12.19
C LEU A 16 -5.29 7.13 -10.96
N PHE A 17 -5.08 5.80 -11.00
CA PHE A 17 -5.31 4.95 -9.84
C PHE A 17 -4.43 5.37 -8.64
N TRP A 18 -3.14 5.58 -8.86
CA TRP A 18 -2.24 5.97 -7.78
C TRP A 18 -2.47 7.40 -7.29
N MET A 19 -3.03 8.29 -8.14
CA MET A 19 -3.57 9.58 -7.68
C MET A 19 -4.76 9.39 -6.73
N LEU A 20 -5.73 8.51 -7.07
CA LEU A 20 -6.85 8.19 -6.17
C LEU A 20 -6.34 7.59 -4.85
N PHE A 21 -5.36 6.70 -4.92
CA PHE A 21 -4.76 6.09 -3.73
C PHE A 21 -4.07 7.14 -2.84
N CYS A 22 -3.39 8.12 -3.43
CA CYS A 22 -2.81 9.25 -2.70
C CYS A 22 -3.88 10.06 -1.97
N VAL A 23 -4.95 10.44 -2.66
CA VAL A 23 -6.04 11.26 -2.10
C VAL A 23 -6.72 10.54 -0.93
N ASN A 24 -7.10 9.29 -1.11
CA ASN A 24 -7.93 8.57 -0.13
C ASN A 24 -7.11 7.89 0.97
N GLY A 25 -5.94 7.37 0.65
CA GLY A 25 -5.07 6.70 1.60
C GLY A 25 -4.06 7.66 2.23
N GLY A 26 -3.34 8.43 1.41
CA GLY A 26 -2.29 9.32 1.87
C GLY A 26 -2.79 10.51 2.70
N PHE A 27 -3.96 11.05 2.37
CA PHE A 27 -4.57 12.18 3.09
C PHE A 27 -5.74 11.77 4.01
N LEU A 28 -5.92 10.46 4.29
CA LEU A 28 -7.00 9.97 5.17
C LEU A 28 -6.94 10.63 6.55
N SER A 29 -5.78 10.61 7.19
CA SER A 29 -5.60 11.19 8.52
C SER A 29 -5.88 12.71 8.53
N PHE A 30 -5.41 13.43 7.50
CA PHE A 30 -5.71 14.85 7.31
C PHE A 30 -7.22 15.10 7.19
N TYR A 31 -7.90 14.31 6.36
CA TYR A 31 -9.34 14.47 6.14
C TYR A 31 -10.15 14.22 7.42
N LEU A 32 -9.86 13.13 8.12
CA LEU A 32 -10.57 12.80 9.36
C LEU A 32 -10.25 13.80 10.47
N GLN A 33 -8.98 14.16 10.67
CA GLN A 33 -8.59 15.16 11.69
C GLN A 33 -9.27 16.50 11.46
N GLY A 34 -9.28 16.99 10.21
CA GLY A 34 -9.94 18.26 9.87
C GLY A 34 -11.46 18.24 9.96
N ASN A 35 -12.09 17.05 10.02
CA ASN A 35 -13.50 16.86 10.35
C ASN A 35 -13.74 16.61 11.86
N GLY A 36 -12.72 16.85 12.70
CA GLY A 36 -12.83 16.81 14.16
C GLY A 36 -12.82 15.42 14.78
N PHE A 37 -12.10 14.46 14.17
CA PHE A 37 -11.83 13.16 14.76
C PHE A 37 -10.47 13.18 15.49
N GLY A 38 -10.43 12.62 16.72
CA GLY A 38 -9.18 12.42 17.48
C GLY A 38 -8.33 11.29 16.90
N ASN A 39 -7.05 11.24 17.25
CA ASN A 39 -6.10 10.30 16.66
C ASN A 39 -6.46 8.83 16.95
N SER A 40 -6.92 8.51 18.15
CA SER A 40 -7.39 7.16 18.49
C SER A 40 -8.55 6.71 17.59
N LEU A 41 -9.51 7.60 17.33
CA LEU A 41 -10.66 7.29 16.49
C LEU A 41 -10.24 7.20 15.01
N ILE A 42 -9.32 8.06 14.54
CA ILE A 42 -8.70 7.95 13.21
C ILE A 42 -8.05 6.57 13.04
N GLY A 43 -7.33 6.11 14.08
CA GLY A 43 -6.71 4.78 14.10
C GLY A 43 -7.71 3.64 13.97
N VAL A 44 -8.79 3.67 14.76
CA VAL A 44 -9.86 2.67 14.69
C VAL A 44 -10.54 2.67 13.33
N ILE A 45 -10.91 3.83 12.81
CA ILE A 45 -11.54 3.99 11.49
C ILE A 45 -10.64 3.43 10.39
N THR A 46 -9.35 3.79 10.40
CA THR A 46 -8.38 3.31 9.42
C THR A 46 -8.22 1.79 9.50
N ALA A 47 -8.11 1.23 10.70
CA ALA A 47 -7.98 -0.21 10.89
C ALA A 47 -9.22 -0.97 10.39
N VAL A 48 -10.42 -0.46 10.65
CA VAL A 48 -11.67 -1.04 10.12
C VAL A 48 -11.69 -0.99 8.60
N PHE A 49 -11.36 0.14 8.00
CA PHE A 49 -11.34 0.28 6.54
C PHE A 49 -10.31 -0.66 5.90
N CYS A 50 -9.09 -0.74 6.45
CA CYS A 50 -8.05 -1.66 5.97
C CYS A 50 -8.49 -3.12 6.08
N THR A 51 -9.12 -3.50 7.18
CA THR A 51 -9.61 -4.87 7.40
C THR A 51 -10.70 -5.24 6.38
N ILE A 52 -11.69 -4.36 6.20
CA ILE A 52 -12.76 -4.59 5.23
C ILE A 52 -12.19 -4.64 3.80
N ALA A 53 -11.29 -3.71 3.45
CA ALA A 53 -10.65 -3.70 2.15
C ALA A 53 -9.87 -4.99 1.88
N PHE A 54 -9.10 -5.48 2.86
CA PHE A 54 -8.35 -6.73 2.75
C PHE A 54 -9.24 -7.94 2.51
N ILE A 55 -10.40 -8.01 3.17
CA ILE A 55 -11.37 -9.10 2.97
C ILE A 55 -12.07 -8.99 1.61
N LEU A 56 -12.43 -7.78 1.17
CA LEU A 56 -13.19 -7.58 -0.05
C LEU A 56 -12.36 -7.67 -1.34
N GLN A 57 -11.04 -7.42 -1.29
CA GLN A 57 -10.17 -7.52 -2.46
C GLN A 57 -10.23 -8.90 -3.16
N PRO A 58 -10.00 -10.04 -2.49
CA PRO A 58 -10.10 -11.34 -3.13
C PRO A 58 -11.54 -11.71 -3.52
N LEU A 59 -12.54 -11.21 -2.78
CA LEU A 59 -13.94 -11.41 -3.13
C LEU A 59 -14.31 -10.72 -4.45
N ALA A 60 -13.83 -9.50 -4.68
CA ALA A 60 -14.05 -8.78 -5.93
C ALA A 60 -13.44 -9.51 -7.14
N GLY A 61 -12.24 -10.06 -6.99
CA GLY A 61 -11.62 -10.92 -8.00
C GLY A 61 -12.49 -12.17 -8.29
N ASN A 62 -12.90 -12.86 -7.23
CA ASN A 62 -13.76 -14.05 -7.36
C ASN A 62 -15.11 -13.76 -8.01
N ILE A 63 -15.74 -12.61 -7.72
CA ILE A 63 -16.99 -12.17 -8.34
C ILE A 63 -16.80 -11.98 -9.85
N CYS A 64 -15.73 -11.30 -10.25
CA CYS A 64 -15.39 -11.17 -11.66
C CYS A 64 -15.18 -12.51 -12.36
N ASP A 65 -14.58 -13.48 -11.66
CA ASP A 65 -14.32 -14.80 -12.23
C ASP A 65 -15.57 -15.68 -12.36
N ARG A 66 -16.53 -15.54 -11.44
CA ARG A 66 -17.73 -16.41 -11.39
C ARG A 66 -18.88 -15.92 -12.25
N ILE A 67 -19.15 -14.61 -12.26
CA ILE A 67 -20.32 -14.06 -12.95
C ILE A 67 -20.04 -13.92 -14.45
N GLU A 68 -20.77 -14.65 -15.29
CA GLU A 68 -20.66 -14.52 -16.73
C GLU A 68 -21.04 -13.11 -17.20
N GLY A 69 -20.21 -12.55 -18.09
CA GLY A 69 -20.39 -11.18 -18.59
C GLY A 69 -19.90 -10.05 -17.69
N LEU A 70 -19.52 -10.33 -16.43
CA LEU A 70 -18.89 -9.35 -15.55
C LEU A 70 -17.37 -9.39 -15.76
N THR A 71 -16.82 -8.31 -16.32
CA THR A 71 -15.38 -8.13 -16.52
C THR A 71 -14.81 -7.19 -15.46
N TRP A 72 -13.48 -7.19 -15.28
CA TRP A 72 -12.79 -6.22 -14.43
C TRP A 72 -13.20 -4.76 -14.75
N LYS A 73 -13.34 -4.44 -16.05
CA LYS A 73 -13.78 -3.12 -16.53
C LYS A 73 -15.20 -2.79 -16.06
N LYS A 74 -16.15 -3.70 -16.22
CA LYS A 74 -17.55 -3.49 -15.81
C LYS A 74 -17.66 -3.31 -14.31
N LEU A 75 -16.96 -4.12 -13.51
CA LEU A 75 -16.98 -4.01 -12.06
C LEU A 75 -16.43 -2.67 -11.58
N ILE A 76 -15.32 -2.20 -12.17
CA ILE A 76 -14.77 -0.87 -11.84
C ILE A 76 -15.80 0.23 -12.16
N ILE A 77 -16.49 0.17 -13.30
CA ILE A 77 -17.52 1.17 -13.66
C ILE A 77 -18.71 1.12 -12.69
N ILE A 78 -19.19 -0.09 -12.35
CA ILE A 78 -20.30 -0.28 -11.40
C ILE A 78 -19.96 0.33 -10.03
N LEU A 79 -18.75 0.14 -9.54
CA LEU A 79 -18.30 0.72 -8.28
C LEU A 79 -17.95 2.22 -8.40
N GLY A 80 -17.59 2.69 -9.60
CA GLY A 80 -17.19 4.06 -9.85
C GLY A 80 -18.35 5.05 -9.89
N ILE A 81 -19.53 4.65 -10.32
CA ILE A 81 -20.72 5.52 -10.34
C ILE A 81 -21.13 5.95 -8.92
N PRO A 82 -21.33 5.03 -7.96
CA PRO A 82 -21.56 5.41 -6.56
C PRO A 82 -20.43 6.25 -5.97
N TYR A 83 -19.17 5.96 -6.35
CA TYR A 83 -18.00 6.73 -5.90
C TYR A 83 -18.13 8.22 -6.25
N ILE A 84 -18.53 8.57 -7.47
CA ILE A 84 -18.77 9.96 -7.90
C ILE A 84 -19.84 10.61 -7.00
N LEU A 85 -20.97 9.95 -6.79
CA LEU A 85 -22.05 10.45 -5.95
C LEU A 85 -21.59 10.68 -4.51
N ILE A 86 -20.82 9.76 -3.96
CA ILE A 86 -20.27 9.86 -2.60
C ILE A 86 -19.31 11.05 -2.50
N CYS A 87 -18.43 11.28 -3.48
CA CYS A 87 -17.55 12.45 -3.47
C CYS A 87 -18.35 13.75 -3.43
N ILE A 88 -19.44 13.85 -4.21
CA ILE A 88 -20.33 15.04 -4.20
C ILE A 88 -21.00 15.19 -2.83
N LEU A 89 -21.51 14.11 -2.25
CA LEU A 89 -22.13 14.13 -0.93
C LEU A 89 -21.14 14.57 0.16
N LEU A 90 -19.90 14.11 0.13
CA LEU A 90 -18.87 14.49 1.10
C LEU A 90 -18.50 15.99 1.05
N LEU A 91 -18.78 16.71 -0.03
CA LEU A 91 -18.60 18.16 -0.10
C LEU A 91 -19.67 18.94 0.69
N ILE A 92 -20.82 18.32 0.93
CA ILE A 92 -22.01 18.98 1.48
C ILE A 92 -22.30 18.50 2.91
N ILE A 93 -22.06 17.23 3.19
CA ILE A 93 -22.41 16.58 4.46
C ILE A 93 -21.51 17.08 5.60
N LYS A 94 -22.14 17.34 6.77
CA LYS A 94 -21.47 17.73 8.02
C LYS A 94 -21.56 16.69 9.13
N SER A 95 -22.41 15.67 8.97
CA SER A 95 -22.56 14.62 9.96
C SER A 95 -21.32 13.74 10.03
N LYS A 96 -20.69 13.66 11.20
CA LYS A 96 -19.47 12.87 11.41
C LYS A 96 -19.67 11.39 11.06
N SER A 97 -20.78 10.79 11.46
CA SER A 97 -21.06 9.37 11.18
C SER A 97 -21.20 9.12 9.68
N LEU A 98 -21.91 10.00 8.95
CA LEU A 98 -22.02 9.87 7.49
C LEU A 98 -20.69 10.11 6.78
N ILE A 99 -19.86 11.05 7.25
CA ILE A 99 -18.51 11.27 6.71
C ILE A 99 -17.68 9.98 6.80
N VAL A 100 -17.67 9.30 7.97
CA VAL A 100 -16.92 8.05 8.15
C VAL A 100 -17.43 6.97 7.20
N ILE A 101 -18.74 6.75 7.14
CA ILE A 101 -19.33 5.71 6.28
C ILE A 101 -19.01 5.97 4.80
N LEU A 102 -19.29 7.17 4.33
CA LEU A 102 -19.11 7.54 2.92
C LEU A 102 -17.62 7.55 2.52
N PHE A 103 -16.76 8.13 3.37
CA PHE A 103 -15.33 8.11 3.11
C PHE A 103 -14.75 6.70 3.16
N GLY A 104 -15.24 5.85 4.07
CA GLY A 104 -14.89 4.43 4.13
C GLY A 104 -15.25 3.69 2.86
N MET A 105 -16.42 3.96 2.28
CA MET A 105 -16.84 3.34 1.00
C MET A 105 -15.88 3.70 -0.14
N ILE A 106 -15.49 4.96 -0.31
CA ILE A 106 -14.53 5.35 -1.36
C ILE A 106 -13.12 4.82 -1.09
N TYR A 107 -12.69 4.79 0.17
CA TYR A 107 -11.42 4.21 0.57
C TYR A 107 -11.35 2.73 0.21
N ILE A 108 -12.33 1.93 0.65
CA ILE A 108 -12.41 0.50 0.39
C ILE A 108 -12.50 0.23 -1.12
N THR A 109 -13.31 0.99 -1.85
CA THR A 109 -13.44 0.87 -3.31
C THR A 109 -12.10 1.13 -4.02
N THR A 110 -11.33 2.12 -3.55
CA THR A 110 -9.99 2.40 -4.10
C THR A 110 -9.07 1.19 -3.94
N PHE A 111 -9.09 0.53 -2.80
CA PHE A 111 -8.28 -0.69 -2.58
C PHE A 111 -8.75 -1.88 -3.43
N ILE A 112 -10.07 -2.02 -3.66
CA ILE A 112 -10.64 -3.06 -4.53
C ILE A 112 -10.19 -2.86 -5.99
N TYR A 113 -9.98 -1.64 -6.45
CA TYR A 113 -9.54 -1.38 -7.81
C TYR A 113 -8.14 -1.94 -8.11
N LEU A 114 -7.24 -2.02 -7.12
CA LEU A 114 -5.87 -2.46 -7.33
C LEU A 114 -5.75 -3.85 -7.97
N PRO A 115 -6.33 -4.92 -7.40
CA PRO A 115 -6.27 -6.24 -8.02
C PRO A 115 -7.01 -6.30 -9.37
N LEU A 116 -8.10 -5.54 -9.54
CA LEU A 116 -8.85 -5.50 -10.80
C LEU A 116 -8.02 -4.87 -11.93
N ILE A 117 -7.30 -3.78 -11.66
CA ILE A 117 -6.42 -3.13 -12.64
C ILE A 117 -5.24 -4.03 -12.97
N ASN A 118 -4.65 -4.68 -11.95
CA ASN A 118 -3.53 -5.60 -12.18
C ASN A 118 -3.95 -6.82 -13.00
N SER A 119 -5.16 -7.35 -12.80
CA SER A 119 -5.68 -8.46 -13.60
C SER A 119 -5.92 -8.10 -15.07
N ALA A 120 -6.13 -6.81 -15.37
CA ALA A 120 -6.28 -6.34 -16.75
C ALA A 120 -5.03 -6.63 -17.61
N VAL A 121 -3.82 -6.62 -17.02
CA VAL A 121 -2.59 -6.97 -17.74
C VAL A 121 -2.71 -8.36 -18.34
N PHE A 122 -3.03 -9.35 -17.50
CA PHE A 122 -3.17 -10.74 -17.95
C PHE A 122 -4.32 -10.91 -18.96
N ALA A 123 -5.41 -10.14 -18.80
CA ALA A 123 -6.52 -10.18 -19.73
C ALA A 123 -6.12 -9.68 -21.13
N TYR A 124 -5.33 -8.60 -21.21
CA TYR A 124 -4.81 -8.09 -22.50
C TYR A 124 -3.71 -8.96 -23.08
N GLU A 125 -2.82 -9.52 -22.26
CA GLU A 125 -1.77 -10.43 -22.72
C GLU A 125 -2.34 -11.69 -23.40
N LYS A 126 -3.44 -12.23 -22.87
CA LYS A 126 -4.17 -13.35 -23.50
C LYS A 126 -4.76 -12.98 -24.87
N GLU A 127 -5.01 -11.72 -25.13
CA GLU A 127 -5.44 -11.21 -26.46
C GLU A 127 -4.25 -10.79 -27.34
N GLY A 128 -3.04 -11.14 -26.97
CA GLY A 128 -1.80 -10.85 -27.70
C GLY A 128 -1.28 -9.41 -27.55
N VAL A 129 -1.82 -8.65 -26.59
CA VAL A 129 -1.36 -7.29 -26.30
C VAL A 129 -0.38 -7.30 -25.13
N LYS A 130 0.90 -7.09 -25.39
CA LYS A 130 1.91 -6.99 -24.34
C LYS A 130 1.82 -5.64 -23.62
N ILE A 131 1.58 -5.68 -22.33
CA ILE A 131 1.53 -4.51 -21.45
C ILE A 131 2.89 -4.29 -20.78
N ASN A 132 3.44 -3.08 -20.86
CA ASN A 132 4.66 -2.72 -20.13
C ASN A 132 4.30 -2.33 -18.68
N PHE A 133 4.09 -3.37 -17.85
CA PHE A 133 3.69 -3.18 -16.45
C PHE A 133 4.71 -2.36 -15.65
N GLY A 134 6.01 -2.52 -15.91
CA GLY A 134 7.06 -1.78 -15.21
C GLY A 134 6.95 -0.27 -15.43
N ILE A 135 6.79 0.18 -16.70
CA ILE A 135 6.57 1.59 -17.01
C ILE A 135 5.27 2.10 -16.38
N ALA A 136 4.19 1.35 -16.49
CA ALA A 136 2.90 1.73 -15.94
C ALA A 136 2.98 1.90 -14.41
N ARG A 137 3.64 0.97 -13.70
CA ARG A 137 3.83 1.03 -12.24
C ARG A 137 4.72 2.21 -11.83
N GLY A 138 5.79 2.47 -12.57
CA GLY A 138 6.68 3.62 -12.34
C GLY A 138 5.95 4.95 -12.55
N THR A 139 5.15 5.08 -13.63
CA THR A 139 4.27 6.24 -13.85
C THR A 139 3.29 6.41 -12.70
N GLY A 140 2.73 5.32 -12.18
CA GLY A 140 1.86 5.36 -11.01
C GLY A 140 2.53 6.02 -9.80
N SER A 141 3.76 5.66 -9.48
CA SER A 141 4.51 6.28 -8.36
C SER A 141 4.80 7.76 -8.62
N ALA A 142 5.14 8.14 -9.85
CA ALA A 142 5.35 9.54 -10.22
C ALA A 142 4.07 10.37 -10.09
N MET A 143 2.94 9.82 -10.52
CA MET A 143 1.63 10.49 -10.43
C MET A 143 1.12 10.57 -8.99
N TYR A 144 1.40 9.54 -8.15
CA TYR A 144 1.17 9.61 -6.70
C TYR A 144 1.96 10.79 -6.08
N ALA A 145 3.26 10.88 -6.41
CA ALA A 145 4.12 11.94 -5.92
C ALA A 145 3.60 13.34 -6.32
N LEU A 146 3.28 13.52 -7.61
CA LEU A 146 2.72 14.77 -8.10
C LEU A 146 1.41 15.13 -7.38
N MET A 147 0.51 14.16 -7.22
CA MET A 147 -0.77 14.35 -6.52
C MET A 147 -0.57 14.73 -5.06
N ALA A 148 0.44 14.15 -4.38
CA ALA A 148 0.77 14.50 -3.01
C ALA A 148 1.16 15.97 -2.85
N LEU A 149 1.96 16.51 -3.77
CA LEU A 149 2.29 17.94 -3.78
C LEU A 149 1.05 18.80 -4.01
N LEU A 150 0.28 18.50 -5.06
CA LEU A 150 -0.88 19.29 -5.45
C LEU A 150 -1.94 19.33 -4.33
N VAL A 151 -2.29 18.16 -3.79
CA VAL A 151 -3.27 18.07 -2.70
C VAL A 151 -2.76 18.69 -1.42
N GLY A 152 -1.47 18.52 -1.09
CA GLY A 152 -0.87 19.11 0.09
C GLY A 152 -0.94 20.64 0.09
N ASP A 153 -0.56 21.29 -1.02
CA ASP A 153 -0.62 22.74 -1.17
C ASP A 153 -2.09 23.24 -1.23
N MET A 154 -2.97 22.54 -1.97
CA MET A 154 -4.38 22.89 -2.03
C MET A 154 -5.10 22.69 -0.68
N ALA A 155 -4.73 21.66 0.08
CA ALA A 155 -5.30 21.39 1.39
C ALA A 155 -5.01 22.51 2.41
N ARG A 156 -3.86 23.18 2.28
CA ARG A 156 -3.53 24.37 3.08
C ARG A 156 -4.46 25.53 2.78
N ILE A 157 -4.92 25.68 1.53
CA ILE A 157 -5.76 26.81 1.09
C ILE A 157 -7.25 26.49 1.29
N PHE A 158 -7.70 25.32 0.85
CA PHE A 158 -9.13 24.95 0.78
C PHE A 158 -9.58 24.01 1.92
N GLY A 159 -8.66 23.63 2.82
CA GLY A 159 -8.96 22.69 3.92
C GLY A 159 -9.34 21.31 3.42
N THR A 160 -10.14 20.59 4.23
CA THR A 160 -10.50 19.19 3.96
C THR A 160 -11.36 18.97 2.72
N LYS A 161 -12.06 19.99 2.24
CA LYS A 161 -12.93 19.89 1.05
C LYS A 161 -12.17 19.53 -0.23
N ILE A 162 -10.85 19.81 -0.27
CA ILE A 162 -10.03 19.45 -1.42
C ILE A 162 -9.93 17.93 -1.61
N ILE A 163 -10.08 17.14 -0.54
CA ILE A 163 -9.95 15.68 -0.62
C ILE A 163 -11.07 15.07 -1.46
N PRO A 164 -12.37 15.22 -1.12
CA PRO A 164 -13.44 14.70 -1.97
C PRO A 164 -13.50 15.38 -3.34
N LEU A 165 -13.11 16.65 -3.46
CA LEU A 165 -13.07 17.34 -4.75
C LEU A 165 -11.99 16.75 -5.68
N SER A 166 -10.79 16.53 -5.16
CA SER A 166 -9.71 15.89 -5.91
C SER A 166 -10.08 14.45 -6.28
N GLY A 167 -10.68 13.69 -5.33
CA GLY A 167 -11.21 12.37 -5.58
C GLY A 167 -12.23 12.36 -6.72
N LEU A 168 -13.16 13.32 -6.73
CA LEU A 168 -14.18 13.48 -7.78
C LEU A 168 -13.56 13.71 -9.16
N ILE A 169 -12.60 14.63 -9.26
CA ILE A 169 -11.94 14.92 -10.54
C ILE A 169 -11.19 13.70 -11.05
N VAL A 170 -10.41 13.07 -10.19
CA VAL A 170 -9.58 11.94 -10.59
C VAL A 170 -10.42 10.70 -10.93
N ILE A 171 -11.52 10.40 -10.19
CA ILE A 171 -12.39 9.25 -10.51
C ILE A 171 -13.12 9.46 -11.85
N ILE A 172 -13.54 10.68 -12.19
CA ILE A 172 -14.14 10.97 -13.49
C ILE A 172 -13.14 10.70 -14.61
N LEU A 173 -11.90 11.20 -14.49
CA LEU A 173 -10.84 10.96 -15.48
C LEU A 173 -10.50 9.46 -15.58
N PHE A 174 -10.42 8.78 -14.43
CA PHE A 174 -10.15 7.34 -14.36
C PHE A 174 -11.24 6.52 -15.09
N LEU A 175 -12.51 6.80 -14.83
CA LEU A 175 -13.61 6.14 -15.51
C LEU A 175 -13.68 6.49 -17.01
N ALA A 176 -13.35 7.73 -17.38
CA ALA A 176 -13.26 8.14 -18.78
C ALA A 176 -12.19 7.33 -19.53
N VAL A 177 -11.00 7.13 -18.96
CA VAL A 177 -9.97 6.28 -19.55
C VAL A 177 -10.45 4.84 -19.67
N ILE A 178 -11.03 4.26 -18.61
CA ILE A 178 -11.58 2.91 -18.62
C ILE A 178 -12.67 2.77 -19.71
N ALA A 179 -13.55 3.74 -19.87
CA ALA A 179 -14.60 3.70 -20.87
C ALA A 179 -14.03 3.54 -22.30
N THR A 180 -12.89 4.18 -22.59
CA THR A 180 -12.22 4.11 -23.90
C THR A 180 -11.42 2.82 -24.14
N MET A 181 -11.09 2.06 -23.09
CA MET A 181 -10.33 0.81 -23.21
C MET A 181 -11.20 -0.32 -23.80
N PRO A 182 -10.67 -1.18 -24.66
CA PRO A 182 -11.44 -2.31 -25.18
C PRO A 182 -11.82 -3.29 -24.09
N ILE A 183 -12.98 -3.92 -24.24
CA ILE A 183 -13.42 -5.00 -23.34
C ILE A 183 -12.65 -6.26 -23.73
N THR A 184 -11.98 -6.87 -22.76
CA THR A 184 -11.30 -8.15 -22.93
C THR A 184 -12.30 -9.29 -22.85
N LYS A 185 -12.05 -10.34 -23.64
CA LYS A 185 -12.86 -11.58 -23.55
C LYS A 185 -12.57 -12.23 -22.20
N LYS A 186 -13.63 -12.71 -21.55
CA LYS A 186 -13.48 -13.48 -20.31
C LYS A 186 -12.87 -14.83 -20.65
N VAL A 187 -11.70 -15.11 -20.09
CA VAL A 187 -11.10 -16.44 -20.18
C VAL A 187 -11.52 -17.19 -18.93
N LYS A 188 -12.25 -18.30 -19.13
CA LYS A 188 -12.48 -19.27 -18.05
C LYS A 188 -11.08 -19.74 -17.60
N GLN A 189 -10.63 -19.35 -16.42
CA GLN A 189 -9.55 -20.06 -15.78
C GLN A 189 -10.13 -21.35 -15.25
N GLU A 190 -9.67 -22.49 -15.73
CA GLU A 190 -9.78 -23.73 -14.99
C GLU A 190 -9.00 -23.49 -13.69
N LYS A 191 -9.73 -23.24 -12.62
CA LYS A 191 -9.13 -23.22 -11.30
C LYS A 191 -8.72 -24.65 -11.02
N GLU A 192 -7.43 -24.94 -11.10
CA GLU A 192 -6.89 -25.99 -10.25
C GLU A 192 -7.41 -25.68 -8.84
N LYS A 193 -8.10 -26.65 -8.26
CA LYS A 193 -8.59 -26.57 -6.88
C LYS A 193 -7.33 -26.31 -6.03
N ALA A 194 -7.12 -25.05 -5.64
CA ALA A 194 -6.16 -24.77 -4.59
C ALA A 194 -6.67 -25.57 -3.39
N GLU A 195 -5.99 -26.65 -3.09
CA GLU A 195 -6.19 -27.37 -1.83
C GLU A 195 -6.04 -26.30 -0.73
N HIS A 196 -7.07 -26.17 0.08
CA HIS A 196 -7.03 -25.27 1.24
C HIS A 196 -5.99 -25.79 2.19
N THR A 197 -4.74 -25.37 2.02
CA THR A 197 -3.68 -25.68 2.95
C THR A 197 -4.09 -25.08 4.31
N ASN A 198 -4.35 -25.96 5.28
CA ASN A 198 -4.70 -25.54 6.63
C ASN A 198 -3.57 -24.66 7.17
N VAL A 199 -3.91 -23.49 7.73
CA VAL A 199 -2.94 -22.51 8.28
C VAL A 199 -1.92 -23.19 9.20
N LEU A 200 -2.38 -24.09 10.08
CA LEU A 200 -1.51 -24.83 10.98
C LEU A 200 -0.52 -25.73 10.23
N ASN A 201 -0.96 -26.40 9.18
CA ASN A 201 -0.10 -27.24 8.35
C ASN A 201 0.96 -26.41 7.63
N PHE A 202 0.64 -25.21 7.16
CA PHE A 202 1.60 -24.32 6.54
C PHE A 202 2.68 -23.86 7.53
N ILE A 203 2.28 -23.41 8.73
CA ILE A 203 3.21 -22.96 9.78
C ILE A 203 4.17 -24.06 10.18
N THR A 204 3.68 -25.31 10.34
CA THR A 204 4.52 -26.48 10.71
C THR A 204 5.43 -26.91 9.56
N LYS A 205 4.99 -26.79 8.32
CA LYS A 205 5.77 -27.13 7.11
C LYS A 205 6.90 -26.11 6.87
N TYR A 206 6.65 -24.80 7.15
CA TYR A 206 7.59 -23.71 6.92
C TYR A 206 7.89 -22.88 8.18
N PRO A 207 8.44 -23.49 9.26
CA PRO A 207 8.57 -22.80 10.55
C PRO A 207 9.48 -21.56 10.48
N TYR A 208 10.55 -21.61 9.72
CA TYR A 208 11.48 -20.47 9.61
C TYR A 208 10.94 -19.34 8.74
N PHE A 209 10.15 -19.66 7.71
CA PHE A 209 9.41 -18.67 6.96
C PHE A 209 8.34 -17.99 7.85
N SER A 210 7.67 -18.76 8.69
CA SER A 210 6.69 -18.24 9.66
C SER A 210 7.32 -17.28 10.67
N VAL A 211 8.55 -17.51 11.09
CA VAL A 211 9.33 -16.55 11.89
C VAL A 211 9.58 -15.26 11.09
N MET A 212 9.91 -15.34 9.80
CA MET A 212 10.05 -14.14 8.95
C MET A 212 8.74 -13.35 8.86
N LEU A 213 7.60 -14.04 8.75
CA LEU A 213 6.29 -13.39 8.70
C LEU A 213 6.03 -12.52 9.94
N LEU A 214 6.44 -12.96 11.15
CA LEU A 214 6.38 -12.15 12.36
C LEU A 214 7.31 -10.94 12.28
N GLY A 215 8.52 -11.10 11.76
CA GLY A 215 9.44 -9.99 11.53
C GLY A 215 8.82 -8.91 10.63
N VAL A 216 8.20 -9.33 9.52
CA VAL A 216 7.51 -8.46 8.57
C VAL A 216 6.30 -7.77 9.21
N LEU A 217 5.53 -8.47 10.05
CA LEU A 217 4.44 -7.88 10.83
C LEU A 217 4.92 -6.66 11.63
N PHE A 218 5.98 -6.79 12.41
CA PHE A 218 6.53 -5.71 13.23
C PHE A 218 7.11 -4.57 12.40
N MET A 219 7.78 -4.87 11.27
CA MET A 219 8.27 -3.86 10.34
C MET A 219 7.14 -3.04 9.72
N PHE A 220 6.04 -3.71 9.31
CA PHE A 220 4.88 -3.03 8.74
C PHE A 220 4.03 -2.33 9.81
N PHE A 221 3.99 -2.84 11.02
CA PHE A 221 3.41 -2.15 12.16
C PHE A 221 4.10 -0.77 12.34
N SER A 222 5.43 -0.77 12.43
CA SER A 222 6.24 0.45 12.49
C SER A 222 6.03 1.37 11.27
N HIS A 223 6.09 0.82 10.07
CA HIS A 223 5.91 1.58 8.83
C HIS A 223 4.59 2.34 8.81
N ASN A 224 3.52 1.68 9.23
CA ASN A 224 2.18 2.24 9.20
C ASN A 224 1.88 3.19 10.38
N ILE A 225 2.56 3.07 11.51
CA ILE A 225 2.54 4.12 12.54
C ILE A 225 2.96 5.45 11.91
N ILE A 226 4.10 5.47 11.23
CA ILE A 226 4.58 6.71 10.58
C ILE A 226 3.65 7.09 9.42
N GLY A 227 3.27 6.14 8.56
CA GLY A 227 2.42 6.42 7.40
C GLY A 227 1.08 7.03 7.75
N THR A 228 0.39 6.50 8.75
CA THR A 228 -0.93 6.98 9.18
C THR A 228 -0.85 8.32 9.92
N TYR A 229 0.19 8.50 10.73
CA TYR A 229 0.31 9.68 11.61
C TYR A 229 1.40 10.65 11.19
N LEU A 230 1.86 10.59 9.93
CA LEU A 230 2.88 11.50 9.39
C LEU A 230 2.45 12.97 9.52
N LEU A 231 1.17 13.28 9.32
CA LEU A 231 0.64 14.62 9.50
C LEU A 231 0.85 15.11 10.94
N GLN A 232 0.50 14.31 11.94
CA GLN A 232 0.62 14.66 13.35
C GLN A 232 2.08 14.84 13.79
N ILE A 233 2.99 14.00 13.23
CA ILE A 233 4.43 14.16 13.43
C ILE A 233 4.89 15.51 12.83
N ILE A 234 4.45 15.84 11.61
CA ILE A 234 4.75 17.11 10.94
C ILE A 234 4.19 18.29 11.73
N GLN A 235 2.95 18.21 12.21
CA GLN A 235 2.31 19.25 13.01
C GLN A 235 3.04 19.49 14.34
N SER A 236 3.59 18.45 14.97
CA SER A 236 4.39 18.60 16.21
C SER A 236 5.66 19.42 16.01
N LEU A 237 6.11 19.59 14.77
CA LEU A 237 7.25 20.41 14.36
C LEU A 237 6.84 21.74 13.70
N GLY A 238 5.56 22.12 13.81
CA GLY A 238 5.02 23.36 13.25
C GLY A 238 4.72 23.30 11.73
N GLY A 239 4.73 22.10 11.13
CA GLY A 239 4.39 21.91 9.73
C GLY A 239 2.88 21.76 9.48
N ASP A 240 2.49 21.72 8.21
CA ASP A 240 1.12 21.68 7.73
C ASP A 240 0.90 20.61 6.65
N SER A 241 -0.26 20.68 5.98
CA SER A 241 -0.62 19.78 4.88
C SER A 241 0.31 19.89 3.66
N ALA A 242 0.88 21.08 3.39
CA ALA A 242 1.82 21.26 2.31
C ALA A 242 3.15 20.52 2.62
N ASN A 243 3.58 20.56 3.88
CA ASN A 243 4.74 19.79 4.33
C ASN A 243 4.49 18.28 4.26
N LEU A 244 3.26 17.82 4.58
CA LEU A 244 2.86 16.43 4.38
C LEU A 244 2.98 16.03 2.89
N GLY A 245 2.42 16.83 1.99
CA GLY A 245 2.49 16.59 0.55
C GLY A 245 3.92 16.48 0.04
N ARG A 246 4.81 17.39 0.48
CA ARG A 246 6.25 17.36 0.13
C ARG A 246 6.97 16.12 0.67
N ALA A 247 6.69 15.72 1.91
CA ALA A 247 7.26 14.51 2.49
C ALA A 247 6.83 13.27 1.71
N MET A 248 5.55 13.15 1.38
CA MET A 248 5.00 12.05 0.58
C MET A 248 5.54 12.05 -0.86
N PHE A 249 5.74 13.23 -1.46
CA PHE A 249 6.39 13.37 -2.76
C PHE A 249 7.81 12.78 -2.75
N ILE A 250 8.64 13.22 -1.81
CA ILE A 250 10.03 12.73 -1.69
C ILE A 250 10.01 11.21 -1.48
N GLN A 251 9.17 10.73 -0.58
CA GLN A 251 9.01 9.30 -0.29
C GLN A 251 8.72 8.49 -1.55
N ALA A 252 7.78 8.91 -2.37
CA ALA A 252 7.38 8.19 -3.58
C ALA A 252 8.44 8.25 -4.70
N ILE A 253 9.10 9.39 -4.88
CA ILE A 253 10.12 9.57 -5.93
C ILE A 253 11.37 8.73 -5.64
N VAL A 254 11.82 8.67 -4.38
CA VAL A 254 13.06 7.95 -4.04
C VAL A 254 12.91 6.41 -4.13
N GLU A 255 11.68 5.89 -4.10
CA GLU A 255 11.43 4.46 -4.30
C GLU A 255 11.64 4.01 -5.76
N ILE A 256 11.36 4.89 -6.73
CA ILE A 256 11.32 4.56 -8.15
C ILE A 256 12.64 3.94 -8.63
N PRO A 257 13.83 4.54 -8.41
CA PRO A 257 15.09 3.96 -8.87
C PRO A 257 15.36 2.57 -8.31
N VAL A 258 14.99 2.32 -7.04
CA VAL A 258 15.20 1.02 -6.39
C VAL A 258 14.37 -0.06 -7.06
N LEU A 259 13.08 0.22 -7.28
CA LEU A 259 12.16 -0.74 -7.92
C LEU A 259 12.60 -1.08 -9.35
N PHE A 260 13.08 -0.10 -10.12
CA PHE A 260 13.60 -0.34 -11.48
C PHE A 260 14.92 -1.11 -11.50
N THR A 261 15.79 -0.90 -10.52
CA THR A 261 17.10 -1.56 -10.47
C THR A 261 17.12 -2.83 -9.61
N PHE A 262 15.97 -3.24 -9.05
CA PHE A 262 15.91 -4.34 -8.09
C PHE A 262 16.47 -5.66 -8.63
N SER A 263 16.23 -5.99 -9.89
CA SER A 263 16.79 -7.18 -10.54
C SER A 263 18.33 -7.17 -10.61
N PHE A 264 18.96 -6.00 -10.72
CA PHE A 264 20.42 -5.86 -10.65
C PHE A 264 20.92 -6.01 -9.20
N ILE A 265 20.18 -5.46 -8.23
CA ILE A 265 20.49 -5.59 -6.80
C ILE A 265 20.51 -7.07 -6.40
N MET A 266 19.51 -7.84 -6.83
CA MET A 266 19.42 -9.29 -6.56
C MET A 266 20.54 -10.12 -7.18
N LYS A 267 21.18 -9.66 -8.25
CA LYS A 267 22.36 -10.34 -8.81
C LYS A 267 23.59 -10.26 -7.89
N LYS A 268 23.66 -9.21 -7.04
CA LYS A 268 24.80 -8.93 -6.16
C LYS A 268 24.54 -9.31 -4.69
N ILE A 269 23.30 -9.23 -4.25
CA ILE A 269 22.93 -9.38 -2.84
C ILE A 269 21.87 -10.48 -2.73
N LYS A 270 22.11 -11.48 -1.90
CA LYS A 270 21.14 -12.54 -1.61
C LYS A 270 19.85 -11.98 -1.01
N VAL A 271 18.71 -12.54 -1.38
CA VAL A 271 17.39 -12.02 -0.99
C VAL A 271 17.18 -11.98 0.55
N GLY A 272 17.69 -12.97 1.27
CA GLY A 272 17.66 -12.96 2.75
C GLY A 272 18.42 -11.78 3.35
N ASN A 273 19.58 -11.39 2.75
CA ASN A 273 20.28 -10.17 3.16
C ASN A 273 19.49 -8.91 2.84
N LEU A 274 18.75 -8.88 1.72
CA LEU A 274 17.89 -7.75 1.38
C LEU A 274 16.77 -7.58 2.42
N MET A 275 16.19 -8.67 2.92
CA MET A 275 15.20 -8.61 4.02
C MET A 275 15.81 -8.02 5.30
N ILE A 276 17.07 -8.38 5.63
CA ILE A 276 17.79 -7.82 6.78
C ILE A 276 18.11 -6.32 6.54
N ILE A 277 18.61 -5.96 5.35
CA ILE A 277 18.91 -4.58 4.98
C ILE A 277 17.65 -3.71 5.10
N ALA A 278 16.51 -4.21 4.64
CA ALA A 278 15.24 -3.51 4.80
C ALA A 278 14.87 -3.28 6.28
N GLY A 279 15.07 -4.29 7.12
CA GLY A 279 14.87 -4.17 8.57
C GLY A 279 15.78 -3.10 9.19
N VAL A 280 17.08 -3.13 8.87
CA VAL A 280 18.03 -2.09 9.31
C VAL A 280 17.62 -0.72 8.79
N GLY A 281 17.15 -0.63 7.54
CA GLY A 281 16.61 0.59 6.95
C GLY A 281 15.42 1.15 7.74
N TYR A 282 14.53 0.28 8.24
CA TYR A 282 13.43 0.69 9.11
C TYR A 282 13.92 1.20 10.47
N ILE A 283 14.97 0.60 11.06
CA ILE A 283 15.58 1.12 12.29
C ILE A 283 16.15 2.52 12.05
N ILE A 284 16.94 2.68 10.98
CA ILE A 284 17.51 4.00 10.61
C ILE A 284 16.38 5.02 10.42
N LYS A 285 15.33 4.66 9.68
CA LYS A 285 14.16 5.52 9.46
C LYS A 285 13.52 5.95 10.78
N ALA A 286 13.26 5.00 11.69
CA ALA A 286 12.63 5.26 12.98
C ALA A 286 13.49 6.19 13.86
N VAL A 287 14.80 5.96 13.90
CA VAL A 287 15.76 6.81 14.64
C VAL A 287 15.83 8.21 14.05
N LEU A 288 15.87 8.34 12.72
CA LEU A 288 15.87 9.65 12.05
C LEU A 288 14.59 10.43 12.33
N TYR A 289 13.41 9.79 12.32
CA TYR A 289 12.16 10.46 12.72
C TYR A 289 12.20 10.91 14.18
N PHE A 290 12.68 10.06 15.09
CA PHE A 290 12.82 10.42 16.51
C PHE A 290 13.78 11.59 16.74
N ALA A 291 14.88 11.66 15.99
CA ALA A 291 15.88 12.71 16.06
C ALA A 291 15.46 13.99 15.31
N SER A 292 14.39 13.94 14.51
CA SER A 292 13.96 15.09 13.69
C SER A 292 13.44 16.22 14.58
N GLY A 293 14.13 17.36 14.55
CA GLY A 293 13.77 18.58 15.28
C GLY A 293 13.19 19.68 14.39
N ASN A 294 13.14 19.48 13.06
CA ASN A 294 12.62 20.46 12.10
C ASN A 294 12.18 19.77 10.80
N MET A 295 11.49 20.52 9.94
CA MET A 295 10.95 20.00 8.68
C MET A 295 12.01 19.54 7.69
N GLY A 296 13.19 20.18 7.66
CA GLY A 296 14.30 19.75 6.80
C GLY A 296 14.76 18.34 7.11
N MET A 297 14.86 18.00 8.40
CA MET A 297 15.19 16.62 8.84
C MET A 297 14.09 15.61 8.45
N ILE A 298 12.82 15.98 8.55
CA ILE A 298 11.71 15.12 8.07
C ILE A 298 11.88 14.79 6.58
N TYR A 299 12.23 15.77 5.74
CA TYR A 299 12.45 15.54 4.31
C TYR A 299 13.67 14.65 4.05
N ILE A 300 14.76 14.85 4.77
CA ILE A 300 15.96 13.98 4.69
C ILE A 300 15.60 12.55 5.12
N THR A 301 14.80 12.39 6.15
CA THR A 301 14.35 11.07 6.63
C THR A 301 13.59 10.28 5.54
N GLN A 302 12.89 10.96 4.61
CA GLN A 302 12.20 10.25 3.52
C GLN A 302 13.16 9.45 2.62
N PHE A 303 14.42 9.85 2.50
CA PHE A 303 15.42 9.09 1.72
C PHE A 303 15.71 7.70 2.31
N SER A 304 15.46 7.48 3.60
CA SER A 304 15.55 6.14 4.21
C SER A 304 14.57 5.12 3.60
N GLN A 305 13.57 5.59 2.85
CA GLN A 305 12.63 4.74 2.11
C GLN A 305 13.36 3.85 1.09
N ILE A 306 14.46 4.35 0.53
CA ILE A 306 15.33 3.62 -0.43
C ILE A 306 15.76 2.26 0.14
N ILE A 307 16.22 2.25 1.39
CA ILE A 307 16.77 1.06 2.05
C ILE A 307 15.75 0.32 2.94
N SER A 308 14.55 0.86 3.12
CA SER A 308 13.48 0.26 3.93
C SER A 308 12.37 -0.31 3.05
N PHE A 309 11.29 0.45 2.83
CA PHE A 309 10.09 -0.01 2.14
C PHE A 309 10.34 -0.42 0.69
N ALA A 310 11.17 0.32 -0.07
CA ALA A 310 11.42 0.00 -1.47
C ALA A 310 12.07 -1.39 -1.62
N ILE A 311 12.99 -1.74 -0.72
CA ILE A 311 13.62 -3.06 -0.73
C ILE A 311 12.63 -4.14 -0.30
N ILE A 312 11.92 -3.99 0.84
CA ILE A 312 11.06 -5.04 1.36
C ILE A 312 9.87 -5.32 0.43
N ALA A 313 9.32 -4.29 -0.22
CA ALA A 313 8.22 -4.43 -1.16
C ALA A 313 8.52 -5.39 -2.32
N ALA A 314 9.76 -5.36 -2.82
CA ALA A 314 10.19 -6.28 -3.86
C ALA A 314 10.80 -7.57 -3.27
N ALA A 315 11.67 -7.48 -2.27
CA ALA A 315 12.37 -8.64 -1.70
C ALA A 315 11.44 -9.68 -1.09
N SER A 316 10.33 -9.27 -0.49
CA SER A 316 9.35 -10.19 0.13
C SER A 316 8.77 -11.20 -0.86
N VAL A 317 8.50 -10.77 -2.08
CA VAL A 317 7.97 -11.63 -3.16
C VAL A 317 9.00 -12.71 -3.54
N TYR A 318 10.25 -12.29 -3.78
CA TYR A 318 11.33 -13.22 -4.12
C TYR A 318 11.73 -14.11 -2.96
N PHE A 319 11.73 -13.59 -1.73
CA PHE A 319 12.00 -14.36 -0.52
C PHE A 319 11.00 -15.50 -0.35
N THR A 320 9.70 -15.21 -0.50
CA THR A 320 8.66 -16.22 -0.47
C THR A 320 8.87 -17.28 -1.54
N GLY A 321 9.13 -16.88 -2.79
CA GLY A 321 9.35 -17.80 -3.90
C GLY A 321 10.61 -18.67 -3.77
N MET A 322 11.61 -18.26 -2.95
CA MET A 322 12.82 -19.04 -2.72
C MET A 322 12.71 -19.99 -1.52
N VAL A 323 11.90 -19.66 -0.53
CA VAL A 323 11.81 -20.42 0.74
C VAL A 323 10.64 -21.40 0.75
N VAL A 324 9.56 -21.06 0.07
CA VAL A 324 8.34 -21.85 -0.02
C VAL A 324 8.35 -22.69 -1.31
N ASN A 325 7.97 -23.96 -1.24
CA ASN A 325 7.90 -24.83 -2.41
C ASN A 325 6.88 -24.31 -3.43
N GLU A 326 7.06 -24.65 -4.71
CA GLU A 326 6.21 -24.16 -5.82
C GLU A 326 4.71 -24.40 -5.58
N GLU A 327 4.35 -25.55 -5.03
CA GLU A 327 2.96 -25.91 -4.70
C GLU A 327 2.28 -24.96 -3.71
N ASP A 328 3.06 -24.39 -2.76
CA ASP A 328 2.57 -23.55 -1.67
C ASP A 328 2.88 -22.06 -1.87
N GLN A 329 3.50 -21.65 -2.98
CA GLN A 329 3.95 -20.27 -3.19
C GLN A 329 2.81 -19.27 -3.12
N THR A 330 1.64 -19.58 -3.68
CA THR A 330 0.45 -18.71 -3.63
C THR A 330 0.01 -18.51 -2.18
N THR A 331 0.00 -19.57 -1.38
CA THR A 331 -0.33 -19.51 0.05
C THR A 331 0.72 -18.70 0.82
N GLY A 332 2.00 -18.92 0.53
CA GLY A 332 3.10 -18.15 1.12
C GLY A 332 3.01 -16.65 0.83
N GLN A 333 2.70 -16.26 -0.42
CA GLN A 333 2.48 -14.86 -0.79
C GLN A 333 1.24 -14.26 -0.08
N ALA A 334 0.18 -15.04 0.06
CA ALA A 334 -1.01 -14.61 0.80
C ALA A 334 -0.70 -14.35 2.28
N PHE A 335 0.08 -15.23 2.94
CA PHE A 335 0.52 -15.01 4.32
C PHE A 335 1.44 -13.79 4.44
N MET A 336 2.38 -13.60 3.51
CA MET A 336 3.26 -12.43 3.49
C MET A 336 2.46 -11.13 3.40
N SER A 337 1.53 -11.05 2.45
CA SER A 337 0.64 -9.89 2.28
C SER A 337 -0.31 -9.70 3.47
N GLY A 338 -0.80 -10.81 4.04
CA GLY A 338 -1.63 -10.81 5.24
C GLY A 338 -0.92 -10.21 6.45
N MET A 339 0.36 -10.56 6.67
CA MET A 339 1.15 -10.00 7.77
C MET A 339 1.46 -8.52 7.56
N MET A 340 1.72 -8.09 6.33
CA MET A 340 1.85 -6.66 6.00
C MET A 340 0.56 -5.89 6.32
N SER A 341 -0.59 -6.45 5.94
CA SER A 341 -1.90 -5.85 6.24
C SER A 341 -2.22 -5.84 7.73
N ALA A 342 -1.92 -6.92 8.44
CA ALA A 342 -2.07 -6.99 9.90
C ALA A 342 -1.20 -5.94 10.59
N GLY A 343 0.05 -5.74 10.13
CA GLY A 343 0.92 -4.66 10.60
C GLY A 343 0.30 -3.28 10.38
N THR A 344 -0.36 -3.07 9.24
CA THR A 344 -1.08 -1.81 8.95
C THR A 344 -2.23 -1.57 9.93
N VAL A 345 -3.04 -2.59 10.20
CA VAL A 345 -4.15 -2.52 11.16
C VAL A 345 -3.63 -2.19 12.56
N LEU A 346 -2.61 -2.91 13.03
CA LEU A 346 -2.00 -2.68 14.34
C LEU A 346 -1.37 -1.28 14.43
N GLY A 347 -0.66 -0.85 13.38
CA GLY A 347 -0.04 0.48 13.32
C GLY A 347 -1.05 1.61 13.44
N SER A 348 -2.18 1.48 12.77
CA SER A 348 -3.26 2.46 12.83
C SER A 348 -3.91 2.49 14.21
N LEU A 349 -4.28 1.31 14.76
CA LEU A 349 -4.95 1.22 16.07
C LEU A 349 -4.10 1.74 17.21
N PHE A 350 -2.91 1.17 17.40
CA PHE A 350 -2.07 1.50 18.55
C PHE A 350 -1.41 2.85 18.39
N GLY A 351 -1.07 3.27 17.15
CA GLY A 351 -0.48 4.58 16.91
C GLY A 351 -1.37 5.73 17.34
N GLY A 352 -2.69 5.66 17.06
CA GLY A 352 -3.64 6.68 17.48
C GLY A 352 -3.80 6.79 18.98
N ALA A 353 -3.90 5.64 19.67
CA ALA A 353 -3.99 5.61 21.13
C ALA A 353 -2.71 6.19 21.77
N ILE A 354 -1.53 5.80 21.30
CA ILE A 354 -0.26 6.33 21.83
C ILE A 354 -0.19 7.85 21.61
N LEU A 355 -0.61 8.36 20.46
CA LEU A 355 -0.63 9.79 20.19
C LEU A 355 -1.52 10.57 21.14
N ASP A 356 -2.73 10.09 21.41
CA ASP A 356 -3.70 10.82 22.25
C ASP A 356 -3.32 10.77 23.73
N TYR A 357 -2.78 9.64 24.22
CA TYR A 357 -2.49 9.46 25.65
C TYR A 357 -1.07 9.86 26.06
N VAL A 358 -0.09 9.69 25.17
CA VAL A 358 1.34 9.86 25.52
C VAL A 358 2.09 10.82 24.58
N GLY A 359 1.56 11.07 23.37
CA GLY A 359 2.09 12.05 22.43
C GLY A 359 3.08 11.49 21.42
N VAL A 360 3.55 12.39 20.52
CA VAL A 360 4.38 12.06 19.35
C VAL A 360 5.73 11.42 19.75
N ARG A 361 6.36 11.90 20.81
CA ARG A 361 7.68 11.39 21.21
C ARG A 361 7.63 9.94 21.66
N ALA A 362 6.58 9.55 22.39
CA ALA A 362 6.34 8.17 22.79
C ALA A 362 6.02 7.29 21.58
N LEU A 363 5.20 7.79 20.64
CA LEU A 363 4.92 7.10 19.38
C LEU A 363 6.21 6.74 18.62
N LEU A 364 7.13 7.69 18.49
CA LEU A 364 8.40 7.48 17.79
C LEU A 364 9.35 6.56 18.57
N SER A 365 9.32 6.57 19.91
CA SER A 365 10.07 5.60 20.74
C SER A 365 9.57 4.18 20.56
N VAL A 366 8.24 3.98 20.59
CA VAL A 366 7.62 2.68 20.32
C VAL A 366 7.95 2.22 18.89
N ASN A 367 7.97 3.15 17.94
CA ASN A 367 8.33 2.85 16.56
C ASN A 367 9.77 2.30 16.43
N ILE A 368 10.74 2.85 17.17
CA ILE A 368 12.11 2.30 17.22
C ILE A 368 12.11 0.88 17.80
N LEU A 369 11.39 0.67 18.90
CA LEU A 369 11.31 -0.66 19.53
C LEU A 369 10.74 -1.71 18.58
N LEU A 370 9.65 -1.39 17.87
CA LEU A 370 9.02 -2.29 16.90
C LEU A 370 9.97 -2.65 15.74
N THR A 371 10.73 -1.68 15.22
CA THR A 371 11.71 -1.94 14.16
C THR A 371 12.86 -2.81 14.64
N LEU A 372 13.33 -2.60 15.87
CA LEU A 372 14.36 -3.45 16.48
C LEU A 372 13.87 -4.89 16.65
N ILE A 373 12.66 -5.11 17.17
CA ILE A 373 12.05 -6.42 17.32
C ILE A 373 11.91 -7.09 15.95
N GLY A 374 11.27 -6.42 14.98
CA GLY A 374 11.03 -6.96 13.65
C GLY A 374 12.31 -7.33 12.92
N THR A 375 13.34 -6.47 13.00
CA THR A 375 14.65 -6.72 12.39
C THR A 375 15.37 -7.88 13.05
N SER A 376 15.35 -7.97 14.38
CA SER A 376 15.97 -9.08 15.12
C SER A 376 15.33 -10.44 14.76
N ILE A 377 14.00 -10.47 14.64
CA ILE A 377 13.25 -11.65 14.21
C ILE A 377 13.62 -12.03 12.76
N ALA A 378 13.72 -11.06 11.85
CA ALA A 378 14.12 -11.29 10.46
C ALA A 378 15.55 -11.83 10.35
N ILE A 379 16.50 -11.29 11.13
CA ILE A 379 17.88 -11.81 11.21
C ILE A 379 17.88 -13.25 11.70
N CYS A 380 17.11 -13.54 12.75
CA CYS A 380 16.98 -14.91 13.30
C CYS A 380 16.43 -15.86 12.24
N SER A 381 15.34 -15.50 11.56
CA SER A 381 14.74 -16.29 10.49
C SER A 381 15.73 -16.60 9.37
N VAL A 382 16.41 -15.60 8.82
CA VAL A 382 17.38 -15.77 7.72
C VAL A 382 18.54 -16.68 8.17
N ARG A 383 19.05 -16.52 9.40
CA ARG A 383 20.10 -17.40 9.95
C ARG A 383 19.63 -18.85 10.07
N LEU A 384 18.42 -19.09 10.60
CA LEU A 384 17.86 -20.42 10.75
C LEU A 384 17.63 -21.11 9.40
N ILE A 385 17.14 -20.38 8.39
CA ILE A 385 16.98 -20.89 7.02
C ILE A 385 18.33 -21.32 6.45
N ARG A 386 19.40 -20.55 6.66
CA ARG A 386 20.75 -20.87 6.18
C ARG A 386 21.37 -22.08 6.86
N ILE A 387 21.17 -22.23 8.18
CA ILE A 387 21.77 -23.31 8.96
C ILE A 387 21.04 -24.64 8.72
N LYS A 388 19.70 -24.61 8.70
CA LYS A 388 18.87 -25.83 8.66
C LYS A 388 18.19 -26.06 7.30
N GLY A 389 18.17 -25.07 6.43
CA GLY A 389 17.59 -25.16 5.10
C GLY A 389 18.63 -25.60 4.06
N LYS A 390 18.26 -26.54 3.18
CA LYS A 390 19.05 -26.91 1.99
C LYS A 390 19.17 -25.79 0.95
N HIS A 391 18.79 -24.56 1.30
CA HIS A 391 18.70 -23.41 0.38
C HIS A 391 19.92 -22.49 0.51
N ASN A 392 21.04 -22.86 -0.10
CA ASN A 392 22.23 -21.98 -0.23
C ASN A 392 21.97 -20.67 -1.00
N LYS A 393 20.79 -20.48 -1.57
CA LYS A 393 20.42 -19.28 -2.35
C LYS A 393 19.82 -18.13 -1.52
N VAL A 394 19.38 -18.39 -0.28
CA VAL A 394 18.87 -17.40 0.67
C VAL A 394 20.04 -16.84 1.50
#